data_e2de12f27218d1bd622faf3a263276df
#
_entry.id   e2de12f27218d1bd622faf3a263276df
#
_cell.length_a   1.000
_cell.length_b   1.000
_cell.length_c   1.000
_cell.angle_alpha   90.00
_cell.angle_beta   90.00
_cell.angle_gamma   90.00
#
_symmetry.space_group_name_H-M   'P 1'
#
loop_
_entity.id
_entity.type
_entity.pdbx_description
1 polymer ?
#
loop_
_entity_poly.entity_id
_entity_poly.type
_entity_poly.pdbx_seq_one_letter_code
_entity_poly.pdbx_strand_id
1 'polypeptide(L)'
;MTRSRRGDRGRRRSGPHAGHKGRRDDEQHDVRQTDSRQPPDGRGRPRDGQDKQSRTAAAAAADSASRVATRQARTRPLRQLLEGIGAPDPAPFKPDPFQLEALAALEHEDVLVTAPTGSGKTWIAREEIRRLLAEGKRAWYTSPLKALTNSKFHEFTAEFGEEKVGILTGDRKERSDAPLIVGTTEVYRNQLFDALRRGEQLQADLVVLDEAHYLADEERGHVWEEAIILSPPRVRLLLLSATIGNALEFASWISEVRGVRCGVVERPGARPVPLRAAFLYPDGQLTPLLNEAGKLNAEVARLGEQQERERQERTQRGDWRSRRGGGRR
;
A
#
# COMPACT_ATOMS: atom_id res chain seq x y z
N MET A 1 26.96 41.34 43.67
CA MET A 1 25.81 41.43 44.59
C MET A 1 24.87 40.30 44.19
N THR A 2 25.04 39.11 44.81
CA THR A 2 24.26 38.53 45.92
C THR A 2 22.79 38.30 45.54
N ARG A 3 22.17 37.16 45.56
CA ARG A 3 22.10 35.89 46.31
C ARG A 3 21.07 35.01 45.61
N SER A 4 21.27 33.76 45.25
CA SER A 4 21.21 32.51 46.06
C SER A 4 19.90 32.27 46.84
N ARG A 5 19.26 31.14 46.55
CA ARG A 5 18.58 30.15 47.44
C ARG A 5 17.76 29.20 46.55
N ARG A 6 18.10 27.93 46.36
CA ARG A 6 18.11 26.71 47.22
C ARG A 6 16.77 26.42 47.90
N GLY A 7 16.32 25.22 47.69
CA GLY A 7 15.35 24.43 48.46
C GLY A 7 14.78 23.31 47.56
N ASP A 8 15.20 22.17 47.48
CA ASP A 8 15.52 20.94 48.22
C ASP A 8 14.30 20.30 48.94
N ARG A 9 14.26 18.98 48.80
CA ARG A 9 13.50 17.93 49.56
C ARG A 9 12.14 17.55 48.92
N GLY A 10 11.86 16.30 48.75
CA GLY A 10 12.37 15.01 49.29
C GLY A 10 11.55 13.86 48.68
N ARG A 11 12.19 12.86 48.36
CA ARG A 11 12.29 11.50 48.90
C ARG A 11 11.02 10.84 49.43
N ARG A 12 10.84 9.68 48.92
CA ARG A 12 10.59 8.34 49.52
C ARG A 12 9.35 7.68 48.87
N ARG A 13 9.30 6.44 48.62
CA ARG A 13 9.94 5.13 48.82
C ARG A 13 9.01 4.13 48.13
N SER A 14 9.55 3.26 47.39
CA SER A 14 9.82 1.85 47.62
C SER A 14 8.62 0.91 47.69
N GLY A 15 8.58 -0.06 46.83
CA GLY A 15 8.79 -1.43 47.17
C GLY A 15 7.91 -2.43 46.41
N PRO A 16 8.42 -3.63 46.21
CA PRO A 16 7.88 -4.59 45.23
C PRO A 16 7.15 -5.76 45.93
N HIS A 17 6.30 -6.46 45.21
CA HIS A 17 5.92 -7.85 45.51
C HIS A 17 5.63 -8.55 44.20
N ALA A 18 6.44 -9.53 43.80
CA ALA A 18 6.38 -10.97 44.14
C ALA A 18 5.03 -11.57 43.74
N GLY A 19 4.89 -12.34 42.70
CA GLY A 19 5.42 -13.68 42.54
C GLY A 19 4.38 -14.69 43.02
N HIS A 20 3.69 -15.38 42.07
CA HIS A 20 3.19 -16.70 42.41
C HIS A 20 3.22 -17.66 41.23
N LYS A 21 4.02 -18.69 41.45
CA LYS A 21 4.06 -19.99 40.77
C LYS A 21 3.00 -20.88 41.41
N GLY A 22 2.52 -21.82 40.66
CA GLY A 22 1.83 -23.03 41.17
C GLY A 22 0.82 -23.48 40.17
N ARG A 23 0.74 -24.59 39.76
CA ARG A 23 1.24 -25.96 39.93
C ARG A 23 0.26 -26.84 39.13
N ARG A 24 0.80 -27.79 38.46
CA ARG A 24 0.13 -28.97 37.90
C ARG A 24 -0.56 -29.72 39.03
N ASP A 25 -1.69 -30.38 38.71
CA ASP A 25 -2.01 -31.68 39.34
C ASP A 25 -2.77 -32.52 38.28
N ASP A 26 -2.16 -33.67 38.09
CA ASP A 26 -2.74 -34.88 37.52
C ASP A 26 -3.69 -35.50 38.54
N GLU A 27 -4.80 -36.03 38.13
CA GLU A 27 -5.41 -37.17 38.85
C GLU A 27 -6.09 -38.13 37.86
N GLN A 28 -5.56 -39.36 37.91
CA GLN A 28 -6.11 -40.61 37.38
C GLN A 28 -7.08 -41.21 38.42
N HIS A 29 -7.75 -42.23 37.96
CA HIS A 29 -8.58 -43.22 38.64
C HIS A 29 -10.10 -42.95 38.61
N ASP A 30 -10.93 -43.83 38.31
CA ASP A 30 -10.98 -45.26 38.71
C ASP A 30 -11.96 -46.07 37.83
N VAL A 31 -11.61 -47.35 37.69
CA VAL A 31 -12.34 -48.45 37.07
C VAL A 31 -13.35 -49.00 38.07
N ARG A 32 -14.59 -49.24 37.66
CA ARG A 32 -15.41 -50.29 38.27
C ARG A 32 -16.27 -51.03 37.25
N GLN A 33 -15.88 -52.29 37.11
CA GLN A 33 -16.72 -53.40 36.64
C GLN A 33 -17.79 -53.76 37.67
N THR A 34 -18.91 -54.22 37.21
CA THR A 34 -19.80 -55.30 37.67
C THR A 34 -21.14 -55.08 36.94
N ASP A 35 -21.93 -56.00 36.57
CA ASP A 35 -22.00 -57.45 36.57
C ASP A 35 -23.14 -57.89 35.64
N SER A 36 -23.02 -59.09 35.16
CA SER A 36 -23.89 -59.90 34.37
C SER A 36 -25.39 -59.96 34.78
N ARG A 37 -26.32 -59.98 33.78
CA ARG A 37 -27.48 -60.88 33.75
C ARG A 37 -28.14 -60.91 32.36
N GLN A 38 -28.12 -62.03 31.73
CA GLN A 38 -29.07 -62.53 30.70
C GLN A 38 -30.07 -63.47 31.35
N PRO A 39 -31.11 -63.96 30.64
CA PRO A 39 -31.99 -63.44 29.60
C PRO A 39 -33.51 -63.57 30.04
N PRO A 40 -34.57 -63.64 29.24
CA PRO A 40 -34.77 -64.46 28.06
C PRO A 40 -35.66 -63.89 26.90
N ASP A 41 -35.58 -64.55 25.79
CA ASP A 41 -36.45 -64.77 24.63
C ASP A 41 -37.77 -64.00 24.42
N GLY A 42 -37.95 -63.60 23.17
CA GLY A 42 -39.29 -63.41 22.66
C GLY A 42 -39.49 -62.62 21.38
N ARG A 43 -39.46 -63.31 20.23
CA ARG A 43 -40.31 -63.02 19.03
C ARG A 43 -39.91 -61.87 18.10
N GLY A 44 -39.67 -62.20 16.87
CA GLY A 44 -39.30 -61.38 15.74
C GLY A 44 -40.28 -60.26 15.38
N ARG A 45 -39.67 -59.21 14.87
CA ARG A 45 -40.32 -58.23 14.00
C ARG A 45 -39.36 -57.86 12.84
N PRO A 46 -39.89 -57.43 11.71
CA PRO A 46 -39.20 -57.47 10.43
C PRO A 46 -38.10 -56.42 10.28
N ARG A 47 -37.13 -56.76 9.40
CA ARG A 47 -35.96 -55.96 9.00
C ARG A 47 -36.39 -54.73 8.17
N ASP A 48 -36.75 -53.63 8.83
CA ASP A 48 -36.99 -52.30 8.20
C ASP A 48 -35.92 -51.27 8.55
N GLY A 49 -34.90 -51.65 9.33
CA GLY A 49 -33.87 -50.70 9.81
C GLY A 49 -32.67 -50.50 8.90
N GLN A 50 -32.37 -51.44 8.00
CA GLN A 50 -31.18 -51.37 7.16
C GLN A 50 -31.32 -50.45 5.93
N ASP A 51 -32.55 -50.31 5.43
CA ASP A 51 -32.84 -49.48 4.26
C ASP A 51 -32.85 -47.96 4.57
N LYS A 52 -33.17 -47.58 5.81
CA LYS A 52 -33.12 -46.17 6.24
C LYS A 52 -31.69 -45.68 6.53
N GLN A 53 -30.83 -46.52 7.06
CA GLN A 53 -29.42 -46.16 7.33
C GLN A 53 -28.62 -46.05 6.04
N SER A 54 -28.86 -46.90 5.04
CA SER A 54 -28.20 -46.82 3.74
C SER A 54 -28.62 -45.56 2.95
N ARG A 55 -29.93 -45.16 3.04
CA ARG A 55 -30.43 -43.93 2.41
C ARG A 55 -29.92 -42.67 3.07
N THR A 56 -29.76 -42.64 4.39
CA THR A 56 -29.17 -41.51 5.12
C THR A 56 -27.68 -41.38 4.89
N ALA A 57 -26.94 -42.48 4.79
CA ALA A 57 -25.51 -42.48 4.45
C ALA A 57 -25.28 -42.01 3.00
N ALA A 58 -26.09 -42.48 2.04
CA ALA A 58 -26.02 -42.05 0.65
C ALA A 58 -26.36 -40.54 0.48
N ALA A 59 -27.37 -40.03 1.21
CA ALA A 59 -27.72 -38.61 1.21
C ALA A 59 -26.60 -37.74 1.83
N ALA A 60 -25.98 -38.19 2.92
CA ALA A 60 -24.86 -37.50 3.54
C ALA A 60 -23.61 -37.48 2.66
N ALA A 61 -23.35 -38.58 1.95
CA ALA A 61 -22.25 -38.67 0.96
C ALA A 61 -22.50 -37.77 -0.24
N ALA A 62 -23.73 -37.69 -0.75
CA ALA A 62 -24.12 -36.80 -1.83
C ALA A 62 -24.01 -35.31 -1.43
N ASP A 63 -24.42 -34.95 -0.19
CA ASP A 63 -24.27 -33.59 0.35
C ASP A 63 -22.79 -33.23 0.55
N SER A 64 -21.97 -34.15 1.06
CA SER A 64 -20.51 -33.92 1.17
C SER A 64 -19.82 -33.79 -0.18
N ALA A 65 -20.18 -34.59 -1.18
CA ALA A 65 -19.67 -34.46 -2.55
C ALA A 65 -20.10 -33.15 -3.20
N SER A 66 -21.36 -32.72 -2.99
CA SER A 66 -21.85 -31.42 -3.45
C SER A 66 -21.11 -30.25 -2.79
N ARG A 67 -20.84 -30.32 -1.50
CA ARG A 67 -20.04 -29.30 -0.77
C ARG A 67 -18.60 -29.25 -1.25
N VAL A 68 -17.96 -30.39 -1.53
CA VAL A 68 -16.61 -30.47 -2.10
C VAL A 68 -16.59 -29.91 -3.52
N ALA A 69 -17.55 -30.29 -4.37
CA ALA A 69 -17.66 -29.74 -5.73
C ALA A 69 -17.90 -28.21 -5.72
N THR A 70 -18.76 -27.73 -4.83
CA THR A 70 -19.01 -26.28 -4.65
C THR A 70 -17.77 -25.56 -4.14
N ARG A 71 -17.03 -26.18 -3.22
CA ARG A 71 -15.76 -25.61 -2.71
C ARG A 71 -14.68 -25.57 -3.81
N GLN A 72 -14.57 -26.62 -4.63
CA GLN A 72 -13.64 -26.67 -5.75
C GLN A 72 -14.02 -25.69 -6.86
N ALA A 73 -15.30 -25.52 -7.18
CA ALA A 73 -15.79 -24.50 -8.11
C ALA A 73 -15.50 -23.08 -7.62
N ARG A 74 -15.61 -22.83 -6.30
CA ARG A 74 -15.27 -21.54 -5.68
C ARG A 74 -13.78 -21.24 -5.67
N THR A 75 -12.91 -22.25 -5.57
CA THR A 75 -11.45 -22.06 -5.56
C THR A 75 -10.83 -21.92 -6.95
N ARG A 76 -11.52 -22.35 -8.00
CA ARG A 76 -11.04 -22.28 -9.38
C ARG A 76 -10.79 -20.85 -9.86
N PRO A 77 -11.71 -19.88 -9.67
CA PRO A 77 -11.47 -18.49 -10.04
C PRO A 77 -10.31 -17.86 -9.27
N LEU A 78 -10.17 -18.19 -7.99
CA LEU A 78 -9.05 -17.72 -7.17
C LEU A 78 -7.71 -18.28 -7.66
N ARG A 79 -7.66 -19.58 -8.04
CA ARG A 79 -6.47 -20.19 -8.61
C ARG A 79 -6.07 -19.50 -9.92
N GLN A 80 -7.01 -19.27 -10.84
CA GLN A 80 -6.74 -18.56 -12.09
C GLN A 80 -6.27 -17.12 -11.85
N LEU A 81 -6.86 -16.42 -10.86
CA LEU A 81 -6.44 -15.09 -10.47
C LEU A 81 -5.00 -15.07 -9.94
N LEU A 82 -4.62 -16.08 -9.17
CA LEU A 82 -3.30 -16.20 -8.55
C LEU A 82 -2.27 -16.91 -9.43
N GLU A 83 -2.68 -17.50 -10.56
CA GLU A 83 -1.78 -18.20 -11.48
C GLU A 83 -0.73 -17.23 -12.04
N GLY A 84 0.54 -17.58 -11.88
CA GLY A 84 1.68 -16.73 -12.25
C GLY A 84 1.89 -15.53 -11.34
N ILE A 85 1.17 -15.42 -10.21
CA ILE A 85 1.49 -14.48 -9.12
C ILE A 85 2.34 -15.26 -8.10
N GLY A 86 3.60 -14.94 -8.04
CA GLY A 86 4.54 -15.54 -7.09
C GLY A 86 5.73 -14.60 -6.89
N ALA A 87 6.56 -14.86 -5.89
CA ALA A 87 7.86 -14.25 -5.82
C ALA A 87 8.67 -14.75 -7.04
N PRO A 88 9.23 -13.88 -7.88
CA PRO A 88 10.12 -14.32 -8.94
C PRO A 88 11.32 -15.04 -8.32
N ASP A 89 11.86 -16.01 -9.06
CA ASP A 89 13.11 -16.63 -8.65
C ASP A 89 14.16 -15.55 -8.38
N PRO A 90 14.95 -15.67 -7.30
CA PRO A 90 15.97 -14.70 -6.97
C PRO A 90 17.00 -14.66 -8.11
N ALA A 91 16.90 -13.63 -8.93
CA ALA A 91 17.86 -13.31 -9.97
C ALA A 91 18.68 -12.11 -9.55
N PRO A 92 19.97 -12.01 -9.95
CA PRO A 92 20.75 -10.80 -9.75
C PRO A 92 20.01 -9.60 -10.35
N PHE A 93 19.91 -8.51 -9.59
CA PHE A 93 19.30 -7.29 -10.09
C PHE A 93 20.06 -6.80 -11.34
N LYS A 94 19.33 -6.56 -12.42
CA LYS A 94 19.85 -5.96 -13.66
C LYS A 94 19.03 -4.71 -13.95
N PRO A 95 19.68 -3.54 -14.06
CA PRO A 95 18.99 -2.31 -14.42
C PRO A 95 18.29 -2.43 -15.77
N ASP A 96 17.11 -1.86 -15.88
CA ASP A 96 16.39 -1.71 -17.14
C ASP A 96 17.07 -0.61 -17.99
N PRO A 97 17.11 -0.70 -19.32
CA PRO A 97 17.72 0.31 -20.18
C PRO A 97 17.29 1.74 -19.90
N PHE A 98 16.00 2.00 -19.64
CA PHE A 98 15.52 3.35 -19.34
C PHE A 98 16.10 3.91 -18.03
N GLN A 99 16.44 3.05 -17.07
CA GLN A 99 17.06 3.48 -15.81
C GLN A 99 18.49 3.97 -16.04
N LEU A 100 19.24 3.27 -16.90
CA LEU A 100 20.61 3.68 -17.27
C LEU A 100 20.59 4.95 -18.12
N GLU A 101 19.64 5.07 -19.04
CA GLU A 101 19.44 6.27 -19.85
C GLU A 101 19.15 7.49 -18.98
N ALA A 102 18.26 7.35 -17.98
CA ALA A 102 17.95 8.43 -17.06
C ALA A 102 19.17 8.87 -16.23
N LEU A 103 19.98 7.94 -15.74
CA LEU A 103 21.22 8.27 -15.03
C LEU A 103 22.22 9.01 -15.91
N ALA A 104 22.40 8.57 -17.16
CA ALA A 104 23.29 9.24 -18.10
C ALA A 104 22.80 10.66 -18.45
N ALA A 105 21.50 10.86 -18.65
CA ALA A 105 20.93 12.17 -18.93
C ALA A 105 21.07 13.13 -17.74
N LEU A 106 20.92 12.64 -16.49
CA LEU A 106 21.06 13.45 -15.26
C LEU A 106 22.43 14.11 -15.10
N GLU A 107 23.47 13.59 -15.73
CA GLU A 107 24.79 14.24 -15.68
C GLU A 107 24.78 15.63 -16.33
N HIS A 108 23.91 15.88 -17.31
CA HIS A 108 23.95 17.06 -18.15
C HIS A 108 22.67 17.91 -18.12
N GLU A 109 21.52 17.34 -17.79
CA GLU A 109 20.21 18.01 -17.87
C GLU A 109 19.26 17.56 -16.77
N ASP A 110 18.18 18.33 -16.54
CA ASP A 110 17.07 17.86 -15.75
C ASP A 110 16.38 16.70 -16.47
N VAL A 111 15.79 15.76 -15.72
CA VAL A 111 15.21 14.57 -16.34
C VAL A 111 13.79 14.32 -15.80
N LEU A 112 12.85 14.20 -16.73
CA LEU A 112 11.53 13.69 -16.48
C LEU A 112 11.48 12.20 -16.87
N VAL A 113 11.30 11.33 -15.89
CA VAL A 113 11.12 9.89 -16.11
C VAL A 113 9.64 9.54 -16.05
N THR A 114 9.09 9.04 -17.14
CA THR A 114 7.72 8.54 -17.18
C THR A 114 7.71 7.03 -17.37
N ALA A 115 7.18 6.32 -16.38
CA ALA A 115 7.13 4.87 -16.42
C ALA A 115 6.03 4.36 -15.49
N PRO A 116 5.42 3.20 -15.79
CA PRO A 116 4.38 2.61 -14.96
C PRO A 116 4.82 2.42 -13.50
N THR A 117 3.87 2.47 -12.57
CA THR A 117 4.15 2.15 -11.16
C THR A 117 4.69 0.72 -11.05
N GLY A 118 5.72 0.53 -10.23
CA GLY A 118 6.41 -0.77 -10.07
C GLY A 118 7.50 -1.03 -11.11
N SER A 119 7.83 -0.08 -12.00
CA SER A 119 8.93 -0.21 -12.98
C SER A 119 10.33 0.05 -12.41
N GLY A 120 10.44 0.41 -11.12
CA GLY A 120 11.74 0.66 -10.50
C GLY A 120 12.29 2.08 -10.68
N LYS A 121 11.44 3.09 -10.92
CA LYS A 121 11.85 4.51 -11.00
C LYS A 121 12.68 4.98 -9.81
N THR A 122 12.28 4.58 -8.61
CA THR A 122 13.00 4.95 -7.37
C THR A 122 14.45 4.47 -7.35
N TRP A 123 14.79 3.41 -8.09
CA TRP A 123 16.16 2.94 -8.21
C TRP A 123 17.07 4.00 -8.87
N ILE A 124 16.57 4.73 -9.86
CA ILE A 124 17.32 5.82 -10.52
C ILE A 124 17.71 6.88 -9.49
N ALA A 125 16.73 7.34 -8.71
CA ALA A 125 16.97 8.32 -7.64
C ALA A 125 17.98 7.81 -6.62
N ARG A 126 17.88 6.54 -6.22
CA ARG A 126 18.74 5.92 -5.24
C ARG A 126 20.20 5.83 -5.72
N GLU A 127 20.44 5.43 -6.97
CA GLU A 127 21.77 5.35 -7.53
C GLU A 127 22.41 6.75 -7.66
N GLU A 128 21.66 7.74 -8.14
CA GLU A 128 22.17 9.09 -8.25
C GLU A 128 22.45 9.72 -6.87
N ILE A 129 21.57 9.52 -5.89
CA ILE A 129 21.81 9.95 -4.51
C ILE A 129 23.08 9.29 -3.96
N ARG A 130 23.27 7.98 -4.19
CA ARG A 130 24.46 7.25 -3.73
C ARG A 130 25.74 7.88 -4.32
N ARG A 131 25.74 8.18 -5.62
CA ARG A 131 26.87 8.83 -6.32
C ARG A 131 27.18 10.19 -5.69
N LEU A 132 26.16 11.04 -5.52
CA LEU A 132 26.32 12.38 -4.96
C LEU A 132 26.80 12.36 -3.50
N LEU A 133 26.28 11.47 -2.66
CA LEU A 133 26.74 11.32 -1.28
C LEU A 133 28.20 10.87 -1.20
N ALA A 134 28.67 10.05 -2.14
CA ALA A 134 30.07 9.66 -2.22
C ALA A 134 30.98 10.84 -2.63
N GLU A 135 30.45 11.81 -3.38
CA GLU A 135 31.14 13.05 -3.76
C GLU A 135 31.01 14.17 -2.70
N GLY A 136 30.37 13.90 -1.55
CA GLY A 136 30.13 14.90 -0.51
C GLY A 136 29.08 15.96 -0.88
N LYS A 137 28.26 15.69 -1.90
CA LYS A 137 27.17 16.54 -2.37
C LYS A 137 25.87 16.27 -1.61
N ARG A 138 24.88 17.15 -1.81
CA ARG A 138 23.62 17.14 -1.08
C ARG A 138 22.44 16.88 -2.00
N ALA A 139 21.47 16.09 -1.50
CA ALA A 139 20.27 15.79 -2.24
C ALA A 139 18.99 15.97 -1.41
N TRP A 140 17.90 16.27 -2.09
CA TRP A 140 16.54 16.20 -1.56
C TRP A 140 15.77 15.11 -2.29
N TYR A 141 15.03 14.32 -1.53
CA TYR A 141 14.00 13.41 -2.05
C TYR A 141 12.64 13.85 -1.54
N THR A 142 11.75 14.22 -2.44
CA THR A 142 10.41 14.70 -2.06
C THR A 142 9.33 13.76 -2.54
N SER A 143 8.24 13.68 -1.78
CA SER A 143 7.05 12.92 -2.16
C SER A 143 5.77 13.65 -1.72
N PRO A 144 4.60 13.36 -2.35
CA PRO A 144 3.37 14.09 -2.07
C PRO A 144 2.73 13.77 -0.72
N LEU A 145 3.06 12.64 -0.12
CA LEU A 145 2.39 12.11 1.06
C LEU A 145 3.37 11.82 2.20
N LYS A 146 3.04 12.27 3.42
CA LYS A 146 3.84 11.99 4.63
C LYS A 146 4.12 10.51 4.86
N ALA A 147 3.15 9.64 4.56
CA ALA A 147 3.33 8.19 4.71
C ALA A 147 4.44 7.66 3.79
N LEU A 148 4.49 8.12 2.53
CA LEU A 148 5.55 7.77 1.58
C LEU A 148 6.88 8.37 2.01
N THR A 149 6.89 9.62 2.46
CA THR A 149 8.08 10.29 2.99
C THR A 149 8.69 9.51 4.16
N ASN A 150 7.87 9.09 5.14
CA ASN A 150 8.34 8.27 6.25
C ASN A 150 8.90 6.91 5.80
N SER A 151 8.22 6.24 4.86
CA SER A 151 8.71 4.97 4.30
C SER A 151 10.08 5.14 3.62
N LYS A 152 10.23 6.19 2.80
CA LYS A 152 11.50 6.50 2.12
C LYS A 152 12.60 6.92 3.08
N PHE A 153 12.26 7.65 4.14
CA PHE A 153 13.22 7.97 5.19
C PHE A 153 13.80 6.70 5.83
N HIS A 154 12.97 5.72 6.19
CA HIS A 154 13.46 4.47 6.76
C HIS A 154 14.27 3.63 5.75
N GLU A 155 13.83 3.57 4.49
CA GLU A 155 14.54 2.88 3.43
C GLU A 155 15.95 3.46 3.22
N PHE A 156 16.05 4.78 3.06
CA PHE A 156 17.33 5.45 2.83
C PHE A 156 18.23 5.47 4.07
N THR A 157 17.65 5.55 5.27
CA THR A 157 18.42 5.44 6.52
C THR A 157 19.07 4.07 6.65
N ALA A 158 18.35 3.01 6.32
CA ALA A 158 18.88 1.65 6.34
C ALA A 158 19.99 1.44 5.29
N GLU A 159 19.92 2.16 4.14
CA GLU A 159 20.86 2.00 3.05
C GLU A 159 22.11 2.89 3.18
N PHE A 160 21.92 4.17 3.53
CA PHE A 160 23.01 5.17 3.51
C PHE A 160 23.60 5.48 4.87
N GLY A 161 22.94 5.04 5.95
CA GLY A 161 23.32 5.34 7.33
C GLY A 161 22.52 6.48 7.93
N GLU A 162 22.32 6.38 9.25
CA GLU A 162 21.47 7.32 9.99
C GLU A 162 22.00 8.76 9.95
N GLU A 163 23.31 8.91 9.99
CA GLU A 163 23.99 10.22 9.99
C GLU A 163 23.84 10.98 8.69
N LYS A 164 23.57 10.28 7.56
CA LYS A 164 23.47 10.88 6.22
C LYS A 164 22.06 11.27 5.83
N VAL A 165 21.04 10.80 6.56
CA VAL A 165 19.64 10.97 6.16
C VAL A 165 18.86 11.75 7.21
N GLY A 166 18.26 12.85 6.78
CA GLY A 166 17.32 13.65 7.57
C GLY A 166 15.90 13.57 7.05
N ILE A 167 14.93 13.94 7.87
CA ILE A 167 13.53 14.04 7.45
C ILE A 167 12.95 15.40 7.80
N LEU A 168 12.21 15.97 6.85
CA LEU A 168 11.47 17.22 7.01
C LEU A 168 10.05 17.07 6.48
N THR A 169 9.08 17.07 7.40
CA THR A 169 7.64 17.13 7.09
C THR A 169 7.00 18.24 7.93
N GLY A 170 5.73 18.54 7.72
CA GLY A 170 5.04 19.57 8.48
C GLY A 170 5.00 19.33 10.00
N ASP A 171 5.13 18.08 10.43
CA ASP A 171 5.04 17.61 11.82
C ASP A 171 6.30 16.93 12.35
N ARG A 172 7.29 16.70 11.49
CA ARG A 172 8.54 16.01 11.87
C ARG A 172 9.77 16.71 11.29
N LYS A 173 10.76 16.98 12.15
CA LYS A 173 12.03 17.56 11.77
C LYS A 173 13.16 16.84 12.51
N GLU A 174 13.95 16.07 11.77
CA GLU A 174 15.10 15.36 12.31
C GLU A 174 16.29 15.51 11.34
N ARG A 175 17.47 15.77 11.88
CA ARG A 175 18.73 15.90 11.12
C ARG A 175 18.60 16.78 9.87
N SER A 176 18.05 17.97 10.03
CA SER A 176 17.80 18.92 8.92
C SER A 176 19.05 19.33 8.14
N ASP A 177 20.25 19.09 8.67
CA ASP A 177 21.52 19.41 8.05
C ASP A 177 22.18 18.18 7.39
N ALA A 178 21.49 17.03 7.39
CA ALA A 178 21.99 15.83 6.75
C ALA A 178 22.19 16.05 5.23
N PRO A 179 23.16 15.37 4.60
CA PRO A 179 23.41 15.52 3.17
C PRO A 179 22.24 15.01 2.28
N LEU A 180 21.44 14.06 2.75
CA LEU A 180 20.19 13.68 2.11
C LEU A 180 19.00 14.09 3.00
N ILE A 181 18.11 14.92 2.49
CA ILE A 181 16.84 15.27 3.15
C ILE A 181 15.70 14.58 2.44
N VAL A 182 14.91 13.83 3.19
CA VAL A 182 13.64 13.25 2.73
C VAL A 182 12.50 14.13 3.25
N GLY A 183 11.67 14.65 2.37
CA GLY A 183 10.63 15.59 2.76
C GLY A 183 9.36 15.51 1.92
N THR A 184 8.33 16.26 2.32
CA THR A 184 7.20 16.47 1.40
C THR A 184 7.50 17.62 0.44
N THR A 185 6.87 17.60 -0.74
CA THR A 185 7.08 18.63 -1.77
C THR A 185 6.70 20.02 -1.25
N GLU A 186 5.67 20.11 -0.41
CA GLU A 186 5.27 21.37 0.25
C GLU A 186 6.37 21.91 1.16
N VAL A 187 7.03 21.05 1.92
CA VAL A 187 8.12 21.49 2.80
C VAL A 187 9.33 21.92 2.00
N TYR A 188 9.68 21.20 0.94
CA TYR A 188 10.74 21.61 0.02
C TYR A 188 10.44 22.98 -0.57
N ARG A 189 9.25 23.22 -1.14
CA ARG A 189 8.82 24.50 -1.65
C ARG A 189 8.93 25.60 -0.59
N ASN A 190 8.48 25.35 0.65
CA ASN A 190 8.58 26.32 1.73
C ASN A 190 10.04 26.68 2.07
N GLN A 191 10.96 25.69 2.01
CA GLN A 191 12.39 25.96 2.19
C GLN A 191 12.95 26.87 1.07
N LEU A 192 12.47 26.73 -0.16
CA LEU A 192 12.83 27.64 -1.26
C LEU A 192 12.36 29.07 -1.01
N PHE A 193 11.11 29.27 -0.57
CA PHE A 193 10.59 30.59 -0.19
C PHE A 193 11.36 31.20 0.98
N ASP A 194 11.70 30.42 1.99
CA ASP A 194 12.46 30.89 3.14
C ASP A 194 13.90 31.27 2.76
N ALA A 195 14.53 30.52 1.87
CA ALA A 195 15.84 30.86 1.33
C ALA A 195 15.79 32.19 0.54
N LEU A 196 14.80 32.34 -0.35
CA LEU A 196 14.59 33.58 -1.11
C LEU A 196 14.39 34.81 -0.19
N ARG A 197 13.57 34.69 0.86
CA ARG A 197 13.33 35.76 1.84
C ARG A 197 14.60 36.19 2.56
N ARG A 198 15.53 35.28 2.77
CA ARG A 198 16.81 35.53 3.44
C ARG A 198 17.92 35.96 2.48
N GLY A 199 17.66 35.98 1.16
CA GLY A 199 18.69 36.21 0.16
C GLY A 199 19.71 35.08 0.06
N GLU A 200 19.32 33.88 0.50
CA GLU A 200 20.13 32.67 0.50
C GLU A 200 19.70 31.71 -0.62
N GLN A 201 20.54 30.74 -0.90
CA GLN A 201 20.19 29.64 -1.82
C GLN A 201 20.14 28.32 -1.04
N LEU A 202 19.13 27.53 -1.33
CA LEU A 202 19.02 26.18 -0.78
C LEU A 202 20.24 25.35 -1.18
N GLN A 203 20.88 24.71 -0.21
CA GLN A 203 22.05 23.88 -0.41
C GLN A 203 21.60 22.49 -0.85
N ALA A 204 21.51 22.29 -2.16
CA ALA A 204 21.24 21.02 -2.81
C ALA A 204 21.94 20.98 -4.17
N ASP A 205 22.34 19.80 -4.60
CA ASP A 205 22.88 19.50 -5.93
C ASP A 205 21.84 18.75 -6.78
N LEU A 206 20.99 17.93 -6.13
CA LEU A 206 19.90 17.18 -6.74
C LEU A 206 18.62 17.36 -5.93
N VAL A 207 17.51 17.48 -6.63
CA VAL A 207 16.18 17.34 -6.05
C VAL A 207 15.38 16.30 -6.83
N VAL A 208 14.92 15.28 -6.13
CA VAL A 208 14.00 14.29 -6.68
C VAL A 208 12.58 14.72 -6.35
N LEU A 209 11.78 14.97 -7.36
CA LEU A 209 10.34 15.21 -7.25
C LEU A 209 9.60 13.91 -7.61
N ASP A 210 9.32 13.10 -6.58
CA ASP A 210 8.58 11.85 -6.78
C ASP A 210 7.10 12.11 -6.99
N GLU A 211 6.45 11.25 -7.78
CA GLU A 211 5.06 11.37 -8.19
C GLU A 211 4.74 12.72 -8.87
N ALA A 212 5.60 13.16 -9.80
CA ALA A 212 5.49 14.47 -10.46
C ALA A 212 4.16 14.69 -11.23
N HIS A 213 3.39 13.62 -11.51
CA HIS A 213 2.05 13.75 -12.07
C HIS A 213 1.03 14.46 -11.15
N TYR A 214 1.34 14.65 -9.86
CA TYR A 214 0.56 15.50 -8.96
C TYR A 214 0.54 16.98 -9.38
N LEU A 215 1.39 17.38 -10.30
CA LEU A 215 1.28 18.72 -10.92
C LEU A 215 -0.09 18.96 -11.58
N ALA A 216 -0.75 17.90 -12.06
CA ALA A 216 -2.11 17.96 -12.62
C ALA A 216 -3.22 17.94 -11.56
N ASP A 217 -2.89 17.88 -10.26
CA ASP A 217 -3.87 17.93 -9.16
C ASP A 217 -4.43 19.35 -9.02
N GLU A 218 -5.78 19.48 -9.05
CA GLU A 218 -6.47 20.78 -9.02
C GLU A 218 -6.18 21.58 -7.75
N GLU A 219 -6.01 20.94 -6.61
CA GLU A 219 -5.81 21.58 -5.32
C GLU A 219 -4.33 21.81 -5.00
N ARG A 220 -3.47 20.88 -5.37
CA ARG A 220 -2.07 20.82 -4.93
C ARG A 220 -1.04 20.99 -6.04
N GLY A 221 -1.44 21.00 -7.31
CA GLY A 221 -0.53 21.09 -8.46
C GLY A 221 0.40 22.29 -8.41
N HIS A 222 -0.09 23.43 -7.93
CA HIS A 222 0.71 24.65 -7.74
C HIS A 222 1.96 24.44 -6.87
N VAL A 223 1.96 23.48 -5.95
CA VAL A 223 3.12 23.17 -5.11
C VAL A 223 4.28 22.65 -5.93
N TRP A 224 4.01 21.77 -6.92
CA TRP A 224 5.01 21.28 -7.86
C TRP A 224 5.49 22.34 -8.83
N GLU A 225 4.57 23.17 -9.34
CA GLU A 225 4.92 24.31 -10.19
C GLU A 225 5.90 25.24 -9.46
N GLU A 226 5.55 25.70 -8.27
CA GLU A 226 6.39 26.59 -7.47
C GLU A 226 7.73 25.91 -7.10
N ALA A 227 7.74 24.62 -6.76
CA ALA A 227 8.96 23.88 -6.46
C ALA A 227 9.90 23.81 -7.68
N ILE A 228 9.36 23.62 -8.90
CA ILE A 228 10.12 23.59 -10.13
C ILE A 228 10.66 24.99 -10.47
N ILE A 229 9.80 26.00 -10.49
CA ILE A 229 10.14 27.39 -10.86
C ILE A 229 11.19 27.98 -9.92
N LEU A 230 11.02 27.76 -8.60
CA LEU A 230 11.89 28.34 -7.58
C LEU A 230 13.20 27.60 -7.37
N SER A 231 13.32 26.36 -7.86
CA SER A 231 14.56 25.61 -7.76
C SER A 231 15.67 26.28 -8.56
N PRO A 232 16.83 26.60 -7.94
CA PRO A 232 17.91 27.27 -8.65
C PRO A 232 18.40 26.47 -9.87
N PRO A 233 18.74 27.12 -11.00
CA PRO A 233 19.19 26.41 -12.22
C PRO A 233 20.41 25.48 -12.02
N ARG A 234 21.25 25.75 -11.02
CA ARG A 234 22.39 24.89 -10.66
C ARG A 234 21.98 23.55 -10.02
N VAL A 235 20.78 23.47 -9.48
CA VAL A 235 20.25 22.26 -8.82
C VAL A 235 19.64 21.38 -9.89
N ARG A 236 20.10 20.15 -10.01
CA ARG A 236 19.54 19.17 -10.94
C ARG A 236 18.18 18.68 -10.44
N LEU A 237 17.19 18.62 -11.35
CA LEU A 237 15.89 18.04 -11.05
C LEU A 237 15.76 16.64 -11.67
N LEU A 238 15.36 15.67 -10.87
CA LEU A 238 14.88 14.35 -11.30
C LEU A 238 13.40 14.26 -10.97
N LEU A 239 12.54 14.29 -11.99
CA LEU A 239 11.10 14.14 -11.84
C LEU A 239 10.71 12.69 -12.15
N LEU A 240 10.14 12.01 -11.18
CA LEU A 240 9.64 10.64 -11.33
C LEU A 240 8.12 10.67 -11.43
N SER A 241 7.58 10.15 -12.52
CA SER A 241 6.15 10.21 -12.80
C SER A 241 5.59 8.85 -13.21
N ALA A 242 4.30 8.62 -12.96
CA ALA A 242 3.55 7.62 -13.69
C ALA A 242 3.52 7.97 -15.19
N THR A 243 3.06 7.06 -16.03
CA THR A 243 2.87 7.34 -17.45
C THR A 243 1.91 8.51 -17.65
N ILE A 244 2.36 9.55 -18.32
CA ILE A 244 1.58 10.76 -18.69
C ILE A 244 1.57 10.93 -20.20
N GLY A 245 0.46 11.45 -20.76
CA GLY A 245 0.29 11.55 -22.21
C GLY A 245 1.02 12.72 -22.87
N ASN A 246 1.45 13.72 -22.07
CA ASN A 246 2.04 14.97 -22.56
C ASN A 246 3.45 15.23 -21.97
N ALA A 247 4.26 14.18 -21.81
CA ALA A 247 5.58 14.26 -21.19
C ALA A 247 6.51 15.27 -21.87
N LEU A 248 6.49 15.34 -23.19
CA LEU A 248 7.31 16.28 -23.97
C LEU A 248 6.91 17.75 -23.74
N GLU A 249 5.62 18.04 -23.69
CA GLU A 249 5.13 19.39 -23.39
C GLU A 249 5.54 19.81 -21.96
N PHE A 250 5.41 18.89 -21.02
CA PHE A 250 5.80 19.12 -19.64
C PHE A 250 7.31 19.38 -19.51
N ALA A 251 8.15 18.58 -20.14
CA ALA A 251 9.59 18.80 -20.13
C ALA A 251 9.99 20.11 -20.85
N SER A 252 9.28 20.48 -21.93
CA SER A 252 9.49 21.75 -22.62
C SER A 252 9.17 22.93 -21.70
N TRP A 253 8.05 22.89 -20.98
CA TRP A 253 7.69 23.89 -19.99
C TRP A 253 8.75 24.00 -18.87
N ILE A 254 9.22 22.86 -18.32
CA ILE A 254 10.29 22.85 -17.32
C ILE A 254 11.55 23.56 -17.86
N SER A 255 11.92 23.22 -19.11
CA SER A 255 13.11 23.82 -19.74
C SER A 255 12.98 25.33 -19.90
N GLU A 256 11.78 25.81 -20.27
CA GLU A 256 11.51 27.24 -20.43
C GLU A 256 11.57 27.99 -19.11
N VAL A 257 10.88 27.51 -18.08
CA VAL A 257 10.79 28.22 -16.80
C VAL A 257 12.10 28.17 -16.00
N ARG A 258 12.91 27.14 -16.19
CA ARG A 258 14.18 26.98 -15.46
C ARG A 258 15.41 27.51 -16.23
N GLY A 259 15.29 27.69 -17.55
CA GLY A 259 16.43 27.98 -18.40
C GLY A 259 17.46 26.85 -18.47
N VAL A 260 17.10 25.63 -18.11
CA VAL A 260 17.91 24.43 -18.13
C VAL A 260 17.16 23.36 -18.92
N ARG A 261 17.86 22.66 -19.83
CA ARG A 261 17.23 21.59 -20.60
C ARG A 261 16.66 20.51 -19.68
N CYS A 262 15.47 20.00 -20.00
CA CYS A 262 14.84 18.87 -19.37
C CYS A 262 14.59 17.77 -20.41
N GLY A 263 15.30 16.64 -20.27
CA GLY A 263 15.10 15.46 -21.11
C GLY A 263 13.93 14.62 -20.64
N VAL A 264 13.35 13.85 -21.56
CA VAL A 264 12.29 12.87 -21.24
C VAL A 264 12.81 11.48 -21.45
N VAL A 265 12.70 10.65 -20.41
CA VAL A 265 13.02 9.23 -20.48
C VAL A 265 11.73 8.45 -20.23
N GLU A 266 11.30 7.71 -21.23
CA GLU A 266 10.07 6.93 -21.19
C GLU A 266 10.37 5.44 -21.15
N ARG A 267 9.63 4.72 -20.30
CA ARG A 267 9.59 3.27 -20.37
C ARG A 267 8.35 2.83 -21.14
N PRO A 268 8.49 2.50 -22.42
CA PRO A 268 7.35 2.01 -23.20
C PRO A 268 6.94 0.61 -22.74
N GLY A 269 5.65 0.29 -22.94
CA GLY A 269 5.13 -1.05 -22.77
C GLY A 269 4.38 -1.29 -21.46
N ALA A 270 4.00 -2.56 -21.27
CA ALA A 270 3.20 -2.99 -20.13
C ALA A 270 3.99 -2.94 -18.82
N ARG A 271 3.28 -2.88 -17.69
CA ARG A 271 3.88 -2.99 -16.36
C ARG A 271 4.73 -4.26 -16.25
N PRO A 272 5.91 -4.18 -15.59
CA PRO A 272 6.75 -5.36 -15.35
C PRO A 272 6.02 -6.39 -14.48
N VAL A 273 5.14 -5.94 -13.60
CA VAL A 273 4.24 -6.80 -12.81
C VAL A 273 2.80 -6.57 -13.27
N PRO A 274 2.14 -7.60 -13.85
CA PRO A 274 0.76 -7.48 -14.28
C PRO A 274 -0.18 -7.17 -13.10
N LEU A 275 -1.11 -6.24 -13.28
CA LEU A 275 -2.21 -6.03 -12.33
C LEU A 275 -3.42 -6.82 -12.79
N ARG A 276 -3.99 -7.58 -11.86
CA ARG A 276 -5.26 -8.30 -12.05
C ARG A 276 -6.28 -7.74 -11.08
N ALA A 277 -7.42 -7.30 -11.61
CA ALA A 277 -8.52 -6.82 -10.80
C ALA A 277 -9.47 -7.97 -10.47
N ALA A 278 -9.90 -8.04 -9.22
CA ALA A 278 -10.89 -8.99 -8.76
C ALA A 278 -11.96 -8.29 -7.93
N PHE A 279 -13.17 -8.83 -7.97
CA PHE A 279 -14.26 -8.44 -7.11
C PHE A 279 -14.28 -9.35 -5.88
N LEU A 280 -14.30 -8.75 -4.68
CA LEU A 280 -14.43 -9.46 -3.42
C LEU A 280 -15.90 -9.41 -2.97
N TYR A 281 -16.53 -10.57 -2.90
CA TYR A 281 -17.90 -10.72 -2.39
C TYR A 281 -17.93 -10.62 -0.86
N PRO A 282 -19.11 -10.27 -0.27
CA PRO A 282 -19.26 -10.20 1.20
C PRO A 282 -19.00 -11.53 1.92
N ASP A 283 -19.14 -12.66 1.24
CA ASP A 283 -18.85 -14.00 1.76
C ASP A 283 -17.35 -14.37 1.66
N GLY A 284 -16.50 -13.44 1.23
CA GLY A 284 -15.06 -13.65 1.06
C GLY A 284 -14.66 -14.31 -0.25
N GLN A 285 -15.59 -14.56 -1.18
CA GLN A 285 -15.26 -15.09 -2.50
C GLN A 285 -14.60 -14.01 -3.36
N LEU A 286 -13.49 -14.35 -4.02
CA LEU A 286 -12.83 -13.53 -5.04
C LEU A 286 -13.17 -14.05 -6.44
N THR A 287 -13.64 -13.15 -7.30
CA THR A 287 -13.92 -13.45 -8.71
C THR A 287 -13.17 -12.45 -9.59
N PRO A 288 -12.45 -12.89 -10.65
CA PRO A 288 -11.83 -11.98 -11.59
C PRO A 288 -12.84 -10.95 -12.12
N LEU A 289 -12.45 -9.66 -12.09
CA LEU A 289 -13.33 -8.59 -12.57
C LEU A 289 -13.58 -8.69 -14.09
N LEU A 290 -12.55 -9.09 -14.84
CA LEU A 290 -12.61 -9.28 -16.26
C LEU A 290 -12.49 -10.77 -16.61
N ASN A 291 -13.18 -11.20 -17.68
CA ASN A 291 -13.03 -12.52 -18.28
C ASN A 291 -11.82 -12.58 -19.22
N GLU A 292 -11.53 -13.75 -19.81
CA GLU A 292 -10.41 -13.96 -20.73
C GLU A 292 -10.47 -13.06 -21.99
N ALA A 293 -11.67 -12.58 -22.37
CA ALA A 293 -11.86 -11.65 -23.47
C ALA A 293 -11.72 -10.16 -23.06
N GLY A 294 -11.31 -9.87 -21.83
CA GLY A 294 -11.18 -8.50 -21.30
C GLY A 294 -12.51 -7.79 -21.02
N LYS A 295 -13.63 -8.51 -21.04
CA LYS A 295 -14.95 -7.98 -20.72
C LYS A 295 -15.29 -8.22 -19.26
N LEU A 296 -16.19 -7.40 -18.70
CA LEU A 296 -16.68 -7.58 -17.33
C LEU A 296 -17.21 -9.01 -17.14
N ASN A 297 -16.81 -9.66 -16.05
CA ASN A 297 -17.25 -11.01 -15.71
C ASN A 297 -18.78 -11.01 -15.49
N ALA A 298 -19.47 -11.97 -16.12
CA ALA A 298 -20.93 -12.03 -16.07
C ALA A 298 -21.50 -12.21 -14.66
N GLU A 299 -20.76 -12.88 -13.75
CA GLU A 299 -21.16 -13.01 -12.34
C GLU A 299 -21.15 -11.65 -11.62
N VAL A 300 -20.12 -10.85 -11.86
CA VAL A 300 -20.00 -9.51 -11.29
C VAL A 300 -21.05 -8.57 -11.88
N ALA A 301 -21.31 -8.66 -13.19
CA ALA A 301 -22.34 -7.88 -13.86
C ALA A 301 -23.74 -8.14 -13.28
N ARG A 302 -24.10 -9.43 -13.07
CA ARG A 302 -25.39 -9.81 -12.48
C ARG A 302 -25.56 -9.27 -11.07
N LEU A 303 -24.49 -9.24 -10.27
CA LEU A 303 -24.56 -8.68 -8.92
C LEU A 303 -24.86 -7.18 -8.95
N GLY A 304 -24.25 -6.44 -9.85
CA GLY A 304 -24.54 -5.02 -10.05
C GLY A 304 -25.99 -4.77 -10.41
N GLU A 305 -26.54 -5.56 -11.36
CA GLU A 305 -27.96 -5.47 -11.75
C GLU A 305 -28.91 -5.80 -10.58
N GLN A 306 -28.57 -6.79 -9.77
CA GLN A 306 -29.39 -7.15 -8.58
C GLN A 306 -29.40 -6.02 -7.55
N GLN A 307 -28.24 -5.45 -7.24
CA GLN A 307 -28.14 -4.33 -6.30
C GLN A 307 -28.89 -3.09 -6.81
N GLU A 308 -28.84 -2.84 -8.10
CA GLU A 308 -29.55 -1.72 -8.71
C GLU A 308 -31.07 -1.90 -8.65
N ARG A 309 -31.59 -3.10 -8.90
CA ARG A 309 -33.00 -3.46 -8.71
C ARG A 309 -33.45 -3.30 -7.26
N GLU A 310 -32.67 -3.82 -6.31
CA GLU A 310 -32.98 -3.68 -4.87
C GLU A 310 -32.98 -2.20 -4.43
N ARG A 311 -32.05 -1.40 -4.96
CA ARG A 311 -31.98 0.04 -4.69
C ARG A 311 -33.23 0.77 -5.25
N GLN A 312 -33.63 0.45 -6.46
CA GLN A 312 -34.83 1.01 -7.08
C GLN A 312 -36.10 0.61 -6.32
N GLU A 313 -36.22 -0.65 -5.89
CA GLU A 313 -37.35 -1.11 -5.07
C GLU A 313 -37.39 -0.43 -3.70
N ARG A 314 -36.24 -0.23 -3.05
CA ARG A 314 -36.16 0.52 -1.77
C ARG A 314 -36.60 1.97 -1.93
N THR A 315 -36.18 2.62 -3.02
CA THR A 315 -36.57 4.00 -3.34
C THR A 315 -38.08 4.10 -3.59
N GLN A 316 -38.66 3.19 -4.36
CA GLN A 316 -40.11 3.13 -4.62
C GLN A 316 -40.91 2.86 -3.34
N ARG A 317 -40.45 1.93 -2.46
CA ARG A 317 -41.08 1.66 -1.18
C ARG A 317 -40.99 2.84 -0.21
N GLY A 318 -39.88 3.59 -0.24
CA GLY A 318 -39.72 4.82 0.56
C GLY A 318 -40.68 5.92 0.15
N ASP A 319 -40.85 6.12 -1.17
CA ASP A 319 -41.76 7.12 -1.75
C ASP A 319 -43.26 6.78 -1.46
N TRP A 320 -43.58 5.48 -1.43
CA TRP A 320 -44.93 5.01 -1.11
C TRP A 320 -45.33 5.22 0.38
N ARG A 321 -44.36 5.12 1.32
CA ARG A 321 -44.56 5.41 2.74
C ARG A 321 -44.75 6.90 3.02
N SER A 322 -44.01 7.76 2.32
CA SER A 322 -44.12 9.22 2.45
C SER A 322 -45.50 9.73 1.93
N ARG A 323 -46.04 9.14 0.88
CA ARG A 323 -47.35 9.49 0.32
C ARG A 323 -48.53 9.04 1.17
N ARG A 324 -48.40 7.97 1.99
CA ARG A 324 -49.46 7.50 2.92
C ARG A 324 -49.46 8.19 4.28
N GLY A 325 -48.35 8.84 4.65
CA GLY A 325 -48.22 9.58 5.92
C GLY A 325 -48.80 11.00 5.91
N GLY A 326 -49.16 11.54 4.73
CA GLY A 326 -49.60 12.94 4.54
C GLY A 326 -51.13 13.18 4.63
N GLY A 327 -51.92 12.20 5.05
CA GLY A 327 -53.38 12.31 5.07
C GLY A 327 -53.98 12.17 6.43
N ARG A 328 -53.62 13.05 7.40
CA ARG A 328 -54.45 13.34 8.60
C ARG A 328 -53.96 14.68 9.18
N ARG A 329 -54.61 15.73 8.75
CA ARG A 329 -54.89 16.94 9.54
C ARG A 329 -56.26 17.45 9.15
#